data_1e71d175930e8e984c518ad182dfa2ac
#
_entry.id   1e71d175930e8e984c518ad182dfa2ac
#
_cell.length_a   1.000
_cell.length_b   1.000
_cell.length_c   1.000
_cell.angle_alpha   90.00
_cell.angle_beta   90.00
_cell.angle_gamma   90.00
#
_symmetry.space_group_name_H-M   'P 1'
#
loop_
_entity.id
_entity.type
_entity.pdbx_description
1 polymer ?
#
loop_
_entity_poly.entity_id
_entity_poly.type
_entity_poly.pdbx_seq_one_letter_code
_entity_poly.pdbx_strand_id
1 'polypeptide(L)'
;MKTPDKARRLEDRIFTVPNALSLARLFMVPGVVGLLLARADGLAAALFVLAAVTDFLDGRLARRAAPTRLGQILDPVADRLMLSSVAVVLAVRGILPAWAVAILVGRDLSTLIGSLVVGSKVRVNRAGKAATALLMGAIALVVLRPGTVVGEIMFYAGFGLSIVAGLMYLRSVRRVLGRGEDR
;
A
#
# COMPACT_ATOMS: atom_id res chain seq x y z
N MET A 1 11.19 -41.44 -3.89
CA MET A 1 9.80 -41.09 -4.27
C MET A 1 9.55 -39.68 -3.80
N LYS A 2 9.79 -38.67 -4.67
CA LYS A 2 9.60 -37.24 -4.35
C LYS A 2 8.11 -36.95 -4.39
N THR A 3 7.53 -36.56 -3.27
CA THR A 3 6.16 -36.00 -3.22
C THR A 3 6.05 -34.82 -4.18
N PRO A 4 5.01 -34.78 -5.03
CA PRO A 4 4.83 -33.66 -5.95
C PRO A 4 4.62 -32.38 -5.16
N ASP A 5 5.42 -31.39 -5.52
CA ASP A 5 5.34 -30.00 -5.12
C ASP A 5 3.85 -29.58 -5.14
N LYS A 6 3.30 -29.31 -3.94
CA LYS A 6 2.01 -28.63 -3.81
C LYS A 6 2.21 -27.21 -4.33
N ALA A 7 2.23 -27.06 -5.65
CA ALA A 7 2.02 -25.77 -6.27
C ALA A 7 0.80 -25.15 -5.57
N ARG A 8 1.01 -24.04 -4.85
CA ARG A 8 -0.04 -23.31 -4.14
C ARG A 8 -1.13 -23.00 -5.16
N ARG A 9 -2.14 -23.84 -5.26
CA ARG A 9 -3.29 -23.62 -6.12
C ARG A 9 -3.98 -22.38 -5.60
N LEU A 10 -4.12 -21.38 -6.47
CA LEU A 10 -4.92 -20.20 -6.18
C LEU A 10 -6.36 -20.69 -6.04
N GLU A 11 -7.00 -20.41 -4.90
CA GLU A 11 -8.41 -20.72 -4.74
C GLU A 11 -9.24 -19.64 -5.44
N ASP A 12 -10.20 -20.06 -6.26
CA ASP A 12 -11.18 -19.19 -6.93
C ASP A 12 -12.32 -18.76 -5.96
N ARG A 13 -12.15 -19.01 -4.66
CA ARG A 13 -13.11 -18.57 -3.65
C ARG A 13 -13.06 -17.06 -3.49
N ILE A 14 -14.17 -16.41 -3.83
CA ILE A 14 -14.33 -14.94 -3.73
C ILE A 14 -14.49 -14.53 -2.26
N PHE A 15 -15.23 -15.29 -1.48
CA PHE A 15 -15.51 -15.03 -0.06
C PHE A 15 -14.51 -15.76 0.83
N THR A 16 -13.40 -15.09 1.12
CA THR A 16 -12.43 -15.52 2.15
C THR A 16 -12.28 -14.40 3.16
N VAL A 17 -11.90 -14.75 4.40
CA VAL A 17 -11.66 -13.76 5.45
C VAL A 17 -10.68 -12.67 5.00
N PRO A 18 -9.54 -12.96 4.36
CA PRO A 18 -8.65 -11.92 3.85
C PRO A 18 -9.32 -10.99 2.83
N ASN A 19 -10.06 -11.53 1.86
CA ASN A 19 -10.75 -10.71 0.86
C ASN A 19 -11.82 -9.80 1.48
N ALA A 20 -12.56 -10.29 2.48
CA ALA A 20 -13.56 -9.51 3.21
C ALA A 20 -12.93 -8.33 3.95
N LEU A 21 -11.74 -8.53 4.51
CA LEU A 21 -11.01 -7.49 5.26
C LEU A 21 -10.41 -6.44 4.32
N SER A 22 -9.88 -6.84 3.16
CA SER A 22 -9.43 -5.88 2.13
C SER A 22 -10.60 -5.07 1.56
N LEU A 23 -11.77 -5.71 1.40
CA LEU A 23 -12.99 -5.03 0.99
C LEU A 23 -13.48 -4.05 2.07
N ALA A 24 -13.48 -4.46 3.35
CA ALA A 24 -13.83 -3.58 4.45
C ALA A 24 -12.91 -2.34 4.49
N ARG A 25 -11.60 -2.53 4.29
CA ARG A 25 -10.63 -1.42 4.20
C ARG A 25 -10.97 -0.49 3.03
N LEU A 26 -11.35 -1.02 1.88
CA LEU A 26 -11.77 -0.21 0.74
C LEU A 26 -13.00 0.66 1.08
N PHE A 27 -13.95 0.13 1.84
CA PHE A 27 -15.10 0.90 2.34
C PHE A 27 -14.72 1.91 3.44
N MET A 28 -13.63 1.70 4.18
CA MET A 28 -13.13 2.68 5.14
C MET A 28 -12.51 3.90 4.47
N VAL A 29 -12.01 3.79 3.21
CA VAL A 29 -11.40 4.94 2.49
C VAL A 29 -12.31 6.15 2.44
N PRO A 30 -13.56 6.07 1.90
CA PRO A 30 -14.45 7.23 1.88
C PRO A 30 -14.79 7.75 3.28
N GLY A 31 -14.86 6.87 4.28
CA GLY A 31 -15.06 7.26 5.67
C GLY A 31 -13.93 8.13 6.20
N VAL A 32 -12.67 7.71 6.03
CA VAL A 32 -11.49 8.49 6.45
C VAL A 32 -11.42 9.82 5.69
N VAL A 33 -11.64 9.80 4.38
CA VAL A 33 -11.66 11.01 3.54
C VAL A 33 -12.74 11.97 4.00
N GLY A 34 -13.96 11.50 4.24
CA GLY A 34 -15.07 12.31 4.74
C GLY A 34 -14.78 12.95 6.09
N LEU A 35 -14.21 12.19 7.03
CA LEU A 35 -13.81 12.72 8.35
C LEU A 35 -12.70 13.78 8.23
N LEU A 36 -11.71 13.59 7.35
CA LEU A 36 -10.66 14.58 7.09
C LEU A 36 -11.23 15.86 6.47
N LEU A 37 -12.17 15.76 5.52
CA LEU A 37 -12.83 16.91 4.91
C LEU A 37 -13.71 17.64 5.93
N ALA A 38 -14.35 16.92 6.84
CA ALA A 38 -15.11 17.48 7.97
C ALA A 38 -14.21 18.01 9.10
N ARG A 39 -12.87 17.98 8.97
CA ARG A 39 -11.91 18.40 10.00
C ARG A 39 -12.02 17.62 11.33
N ALA A 40 -12.60 16.42 11.30
CA ALA A 40 -12.66 15.50 12.45
C ALA A 40 -11.36 14.63 12.52
N ASP A 41 -10.22 15.32 12.63
CA ASP A 41 -8.88 14.72 12.44
C ASP A 41 -8.59 13.57 13.41
N GLY A 42 -9.06 13.66 14.67
CA GLY A 42 -8.91 12.60 15.66
C GLY A 42 -9.64 11.32 15.26
N LEU A 43 -10.88 11.43 14.77
CA LEU A 43 -11.67 10.28 14.30
C LEU A 43 -11.10 9.73 12.98
N ALA A 44 -10.66 10.61 12.09
CA ALA A 44 -10.00 10.21 10.85
C ALA A 44 -8.73 9.40 11.12
N ALA A 45 -7.87 9.88 12.03
CA ALA A 45 -6.66 9.17 12.44
C ALA A 45 -6.98 7.83 13.11
N ALA A 46 -7.97 7.78 14.00
CA ALA A 46 -8.38 6.54 14.65
C ALA A 46 -8.86 5.50 13.62
N LEU A 47 -9.69 5.90 12.66
CA LEU A 47 -10.18 5.01 11.61
C LEU A 47 -9.05 4.56 10.66
N PHE A 48 -8.13 5.47 10.33
CA PHE A 48 -6.95 5.18 9.50
C PHE A 48 -6.02 4.18 10.19
N VAL A 49 -5.72 4.38 11.48
CA VAL A 49 -4.89 3.48 12.29
C VAL A 49 -5.58 2.12 12.46
N LEU A 50 -6.90 2.11 12.68
CA LEU A 50 -7.67 0.87 12.76
C LEU A 50 -7.55 0.07 11.45
N ALA A 51 -7.68 0.72 10.30
CA ALA A 51 -7.51 0.09 9.00
C ALA A 51 -6.09 -0.48 8.82
N ALA A 52 -5.05 0.25 9.24
CA ALA A 52 -3.66 -0.19 9.14
C ALA A 52 -3.36 -1.37 10.09
N VAL A 53 -3.90 -1.35 11.31
CA VAL A 53 -3.74 -2.45 12.29
C VAL A 53 -4.46 -3.70 11.80
N THR A 54 -5.67 -3.56 11.29
CA THR A 54 -6.43 -4.68 10.71
C THR A 54 -5.62 -5.35 9.61
N ASP A 55 -5.07 -4.57 8.67
CA ASP A 55 -4.21 -5.09 7.59
C ASP A 55 -2.99 -5.87 8.13
N PHE A 56 -2.33 -5.33 9.15
CA PHE A 56 -1.17 -6.00 9.74
C PHE A 56 -1.53 -7.33 10.39
N LEU A 57 -2.67 -7.38 11.10
CA LEU A 57 -3.17 -8.60 11.73
C LEU A 57 -3.58 -9.65 10.69
N ASP A 58 -4.28 -9.21 9.66
CA ASP A 58 -4.75 -10.08 8.57
C ASP A 58 -3.60 -10.64 7.75
N GLY A 59 -2.61 -9.83 7.44
CA GLY A 59 -1.38 -10.27 6.79
C GLY A 59 -0.62 -11.34 7.59
N ARG A 60 -0.82 -11.40 8.92
CA ARG A 60 -0.31 -12.47 9.77
C ARG A 60 -1.18 -13.72 9.77
N LEU A 61 -2.50 -13.56 9.79
CA LEU A 61 -3.46 -14.67 9.75
C LEU A 61 -3.52 -15.30 8.35
N ALA A 62 -3.53 -14.49 7.29
CA ALA A 62 -3.58 -14.94 5.90
C ALA A 62 -2.37 -15.78 5.47
N ARG A 63 -1.25 -15.70 6.20
CA ARG A 63 -0.11 -16.63 5.97
C ARG A 63 -0.46 -18.10 6.17
N ARG A 64 -1.58 -18.40 6.82
CA ARG A 64 -2.10 -19.76 7.04
C ARG A 64 -3.18 -20.16 6.04
N ALA A 65 -3.73 -19.23 5.27
CA ALA A 65 -4.76 -19.49 4.26
C ALA A 65 -4.14 -19.55 2.84
N ALA A 66 -4.79 -20.27 1.94
CA ALA A 66 -4.39 -20.31 0.53
C ALA A 66 -4.63 -18.92 -0.11
N PRO A 67 -3.68 -18.40 -0.91
CA PRO A 67 -3.85 -17.12 -1.57
C PRO A 67 -4.95 -17.21 -2.64
N THR A 68 -5.87 -16.24 -2.66
CA THR A 68 -6.89 -16.12 -3.70
C THR A 68 -6.44 -15.20 -4.82
N ARG A 69 -6.95 -15.42 -6.04
CA ARG A 69 -6.65 -14.53 -7.18
C ARG A 69 -7.14 -13.10 -6.93
N LEU A 70 -8.33 -12.97 -6.33
CA LEU A 70 -8.92 -11.68 -6.03
C LEU A 70 -8.12 -10.94 -4.96
N GLY A 71 -7.71 -11.60 -3.87
CA GLY A 71 -6.92 -11.00 -2.80
C GLY A 71 -5.57 -10.47 -3.27
N GLN A 72 -4.90 -11.17 -4.19
CA GLN A 72 -3.62 -10.72 -4.75
C GLN A 72 -3.69 -9.35 -5.43
N ILE A 73 -4.86 -8.95 -5.92
CA ILE A 73 -5.09 -7.65 -6.56
C ILE A 73 -5.72 -6.67 -5.55
N LEU A 74 -6.71 -7.12 -4.80
CA LEU A 74 -7.51 -6.27 -3.90
C LEU A 74 -6.67 -5.70 -2.76
N ASP A 75 -5.79 -6.50 -2.14
CA ASP A 75 -4.95 -6.08 -1.03
C ASP A 75 -4.03 -4.90 -1.42
N PRO A 76 -3.17 -5.02 -2.47
CA PRO A 76 -2.32 -3.91 -2.87
C PRO A 76 -3.09 -2.67 -3.33
N VAL A 77 -4.28 -2.84 -3.90
CA VAL A 77 -5.12 -1.72 -4.34
C VAL A 77 -5.71 -0.99 -3.14
N ALA A 78 -6.30 -1.72 -2.18
CA ALA A 78 -6.90 -1.12 -0.98
C ALA A 78 -5.88 -0.34 -0.16
N ASP A 79 -4.68 -0.91 0.06
CA ASP A 79 -3.60 -0.26 0.81
C ASP A 79 -3.16 1.06 0.18
N ARG A 80 -2.97 1.04 -1.14
CA ARG A 80 -2.52 2.24 -1.86
C ARG A 80 -3.59 3.29 -1.95
N LEU A 81 -4.84 2.90 -2.19
CA LEU A 81 -5.96 3.82 -2.20
C LEU A 81 -6.12 4.52 -0.86
N MET A 82 -6.03 3.79 0.25
CA MET A 82 -6.11 4.36 1.60
C MET A 82 -5.02 5.41 1.80
N LEU A 83 -3.75 5.03 1.62
CA LEU A 83 -2.61 5.91 1.84
C LEU A 83 -2.64 7.14 0.91
N SER A 84 -2.86 6.91 -0.40
CA SER A 84 -2.89 7.97 -1.41
C SER A 84 -4.04 8.94 -1.20
N SER A 85 -5.26 8.45 -0.88
CA SER A 85 -6.43 9.31 -0.66
C SER A 85 -6.22 10.23 0.55
N VAL A 86 -5.70 9.69 1.65
CA VAL A 86 -5.39 10.48 2.85
C VAL A 86 -4.31 11.52 2.54
N ALA A 87 -3.22 11.11 1.86
CA ALA A 87 -2.15 12.02 1.48
C ALA A 87 -2.65 13.16 0.56
N VAL A 88 -3.52 12.85 -0.41
CA VAL A 88 -4.12 13.86 -1.30
C VAL A 88 -4.96 14.85 -0.51
N VAL A 89 -5.82 14.39 0.41
CA VAL A 89 -6.61 15.32 1.26
C VAL A 89 -5.70 16.21 2.11
N LEU A 90 -4.63 15.67 2.68
CA LEU A 90 -3.67 16.44 3.45
C LEU A 90 -2.92 17.46 2.58
N ALA A 91 -2.62 17.14 1.32
CA ALA A 91 -2.04 18.08 0.37
C ALA A 91 -3.03 19.20 0.00
N VAL A 92 -4.30 18.87 -0.26
CA VAL A 92 -5.35 19.87 -0.52
C VAL A 92 -5.54 20.79 0.69
N ARG A 93 -5.40 20.27 1.90
CA ARG A 93 -5.45 21.04 3.15
C ARG A 93 -4.17 21.87 3.40
N GLY A 94 -3.15 21.78 2.57
CA GLY A 94 -1.86 22.47 2.72
C GLY A 94 -0.97 21.92 3.85
N ILE A 95 -1.29 20.72 4.38
CA ILE A 95 -0.52 20.08 5.46
C ILE A 95 0.69 19.33 4.90
N LEU A 96 0.55 18.69 3.74
CA LEU A 96 1.65 18.04 3.02
C LEU A 96 1.95 18.79 1.72
N PRO A 97 3.20 18.79 1.25
CA PRO A 97 3.56 19.42 -0.01
C PRO A 97 2.96 18.64 -1.20
N ALA A 98 2.15 19.32 -2.02
CA ALA A 98 1.42 18.71 -3.14
C ALA A 98 2.36 18.00 -4.14
N TRP A 99 3.57 18.54 -4.39
CA TRP A 99 4.55 17.93 -5.27
C TRP A 99 5.02 16.55 -4.78
N ALA A 100 5.25 16.41 -3.46
CA ALA A 100 5.69 15.14 -2.89
C ALA A 100 4.57 14.09 -2.94
N VAL A 101 3.33 14.51 -2.67
CA VAL A 101 2.15 13.64 -2.78
C VAL A 101 1.91 13.22 -4.23
N ALA A 102 2.05 14.14 -5.21
CA ALA A 102 1.91 13.80 -6.63
C ALA A 102 2.94 12.73 -7.07
N ILE A 103 4.20 12.88 -6.65
CA ILE A 103 5.25 11.89 -6.92
C ILE A 103 4.92 10.55 -6.24
N LEU A 104 4.46 10.56 -4.99
CA LEU A 104 4.09 9.35 -4.25
C LEU A 104 2.96 8.59 -4.96
N VAL A 105 1.89 9.28 -5.34
CA VAL A 105 0.76 8.72 -6.07
C VAL A 105 1.19 8.19 -7.43
N GLY A 106 1.96 8.95 -8.19
CA GLY A 106 2.49 8.51 -9.50
C GLY A 106 3.37 7.26 -9.40
N ARG A 107 4.21 7.19 -8.37
CA ARG A 107 5.01 6.00 -8.08
C ARG A 107 4.14 4.80 -7.70
N ASP A 108 3.10 5.01 -6.89
CA ASP A 108 2.21 3.93 -6.47
C ASP A 108 1.39 3.38 -7.64
N LEU A 109 0.89 4.25 -8.51
CA LEU A 109 0.25 3.87 -9.76
C LEU A 109 1.21 3.09 -10.68
N SER A 110 2.43 3.56 -10.88
CA SER A 110 3.41 2.89 -11.73
C SER A 110 3.78 1.50 -11.22
N THR A 111 3.90 1.33 -9.90
CA THR A 111 4.17 0.02 -9.30
C THR A 111 2.95 -0.90 -9.35
N LEU A 112 1.73 -0.37 -9.24
CA LEU A 112 0.50 -1.13 -9.40
C LEU A 112 0.35 -1.65 -10.83
N ILE A 113 0.46 -0.77 -11.82
CA ILE A 113 0.42 -1.14 -13.25
C ILE A 113 1.52 -2.15 -13.57
N GLY A 114 2.75 -1.89 -13.14
CA GLY A 114 3.86 -2.82 -13.33
C GLY A 114 3.61 -4.21 -12.72
N SER A 115 2.96 -4.28 -11.56
CA SER A 115 2.61 -5.56 -10.94
C SER A 115 1.52 -6.33 -11.69
N LEU A 116 0.60 -5.63 -12.35
CA LEU A 116 -0.42 -6.24 -13.19
C LEU A 116 0.15 -6.77 -14.52
N VAL A 117 1.10 -6.03 -15.13
CA VAL A 117 1.72 -6.39 -16.40
C VAL A 117 2.74 -7.54 -16.26
N VAL A 118 3.61 -7.47 -15.26
CA VAL A 118 4.72 -8.42 -15.07
C VAL A 118 4.33 -9.60 -14.18
N GLY A 119 3.19 -9.50 -13.47
CA GLY A 119 2.72 -10.53 -12.55
C GLY A 119 3.67 -10.78 -11.37
N SER A 120 3.63 -11.99 -10.80
CA SER A 120 4.42 -12.37 -9.62
C SER A 120 5.93 -12.52 -9.85
N LYS A 121 6.43 -12.27 -11.07
CA LYS A 121 7.85 -12.42 -11.43
C LYS A 121 8.76 -11.39 -10.75
N VAL A 122 8.22 -10.24 -10.31
CA VAL A 122 8.98 -9.22 -9.59
C VAL A 122 8.58 -9.21 -8.11
N ARG A 123 9.51 -9.60 -7.25
CA ARG A 123 9.29 -9.58 -5.79
C ARG A 123 9.26 -8.16 -5.25
N VAL A 124 8.25 -7.86 -4.43
CA VAL A 124 8.19 -6.62 -3.64
C VAL A 124 9.40 -6.57 -2.71
N ASN A 125 10.19 -5.49 -2.84
CA ASN A 125 11.40 -5.30 -2.05
C ASN A 125 11.05 -4.98 -0.58
N ARG A 126 11.90 -5.44 0.36
CA ARG A 126 11.79 -5.11 1.79
C ARG A 126 11.79 -3.59 2.05
N ALA A 127 12.56 -2.84 1.26
CA ALA A 127 12.58 -1.38 1.31
C ALA A 127 11.19 -0.76 1.01
N GLY A 128 10.43 -1.31 0.05
CA GLY A 128 9.08 -0.82 -0.24
C GLY A 128 8.10 -1.03 0.92
N LYS A 129 8.20 -2.17 1.62
CA LYS A 129 7.38 -2.42 2.82
C LYS A 129 7.72 -1.48 3.97
N ALA A 130 9.01 -1.26 4.21
CA ALA A 130 9.47 -0.31 5.24
C ALA A 130 9.04 1.12 4.91
N ALA A 131 9.14 1.54 3.65
CA ALA A 131 8.68 2.84 3.18
C ALA A 131 7.18 3.05 3.44
N THR A 132 6.34 2.05 3.09
CA THR A 132 4.89 2.14 3.31
C THR A 132 4.55 2.20 4.80
N ALA A 133 5.18 1.36 5.62
CA ALA A 133 4.98 1.39 7.08
C ALA A 133 5.38 2.74 7.69
N LEU A 134 6.51 3.31 7.26
CA LEU A 134 6.98 4.61 7.72
C LEU A 134 6.06 5.74 7.28
N LEU A 135 5.57 5.71 6.04
CA LEU A 135 4.60 6.67 5.51
C LEU A 135 3.24 6.57 6.24
N MET A 136 2.76 5.36 6.53
CA MET A 136 1.53 5.18 7.31
C MET A 136 1.66 5.79 8.71
N GLY A 137 2.76 5.52 9.40
CA GLY A 137 3.04 6.12 10.71
C GLY A 137 3.17 7.64 10.65
N ALA A 138 3.87 8.16 9.64
CA ALA A 138 4.03 9.59 9.41
C ALA A 138 2.68 10.28 9.17
N ILE A 139 1.85 9.73 8.29
CA ILE A 139 0.52 10.27 7.97
C ILE A 139 -0.39 10.24 9.19
N ALA A 140 -0.43 9.14 9.95
CA ALA A 140 -1.20 9.07 11.18
C ALA A 140 -0.79 10.17 12.18
N LEU A 141 0.52 10.38 12.34
CA LEU A 141 1.04 11.41 13.23
C LEU A 141 0.74 12.83 12.73
N VAL A 142 0.89 13.07 11.42
CA VAL A 142 0.58 14.38 10.80
C VAL A 142 -0.91 14.70 10.86
N VAL A 143 -1.79 13.70 10.74
CA VAL A 143 -3.24 13.90 10.94
C VAL A 143 -3.56 14.28 12.38
N LEU A 144 -2.97 13.58 13.35
CA LEU A 144 -3.21 13.83 14.79
C LEU A 144 -2.61 15.15 15.26
N ARG A 145 -1.44 15.51 14.75
CA ARG A 145 -0.67 16.71 15.17
C ARG A 145 -0.01 17.34 13.94
N PRO A 146 -0.74 18.15 13.17
CA PRO A 146 -0.17 18.88 12.02
C PRO A 146 0.99 19.78 12.44
N GLY A 147 2.04 19.85 11.60
CA GLY A 147 3.21 20.70 11.85
C GLY A 147 4.20 20.17 12.89
N THR A 148 4.07 18.91 13.31
CA THR A 148 5.10 18.29 14.17
C THR A 148 6.35 17.95 13.36
N VAL A 149 7.51 18.41 13.83
CA VAL A 149 8.82 18.12 13.20
C VAL A 149 9.04 16.60 13.02
N VAL A 150 8.60 15.79 14.00
CA VAL A 150 8.72 14.34 13.94
C VAL A 150 7.88 13.76 12.78
N GLY A 151 6.64 14.24 12.60
CA GLY A 151 5.77 13.81 11.50
C GLY A 151 6.36 14.16 10.14
N GLU A 152 6.92 15.36 10.01
CA GLU A 152 7.58 15.81 8.78
C GLU A 152 8.83 14.99 8.47
N ILE A 153 9.72 14.79 9.44
CA ILE A 153 10.92 13.94 9.27
C ILE A 153 10.54 12.52 8.85
N MET A 154 9.55 11.92 9.52
CA MET A 154 9.07 10.58 9.18
C MET A 154 8.48 10.54 7.76
N PHE A 155 7.73 11.57 7.37
CA PHE A 155 7.16 11.67 6.03
C PHE A 155 8.27 11.74 4.96
N TYR A 156 9.24 12.64 5.10
CA TYR A 156 10.31 12.78 4.12
C TYR A 156 11.25 11.56 4.10
N ALA A 157 11.51 10.94 5.23
CA ALA A 157 12.27 9.69 5.30
C ALA A 157 11.53 8.54 4.58
N GLY A 158 10.23 8.39 4.85
CA GLY A 158 9.38 7.41 4.16
C GLY A 158 9.25 7.69 2.67
N PHE A 159 9.11 8.96 2.30
CA PHE A 159 9.08 9.43 0.92
C PHE A 159 10.37 9.07 0.18
N GLY A 160 11.55 9.43 0.72
CA GLY A 160 12.85 9.11 0.14
C GLY A 160 13.05 7.60 -0.03
N LEU A 161 12.74 6.81 1.01
CA LEU A 161 12.81 5.36 0.94
C LEU A 161 11.84 4.78 -0.11
N SER A 162 10.67 5.39 -0.26
CA SER A 162 9.67 5.04 -1.28
C SER A 162 10.20 5.25 -2.70
N ILE A 163 10.90 6.36 -2.96
CA ILE A 163 11.51 6.64 -4.25
C ILE A 163 12.60 5.61 -4.57
N VAL A 164 13.50 5.34 -3.61
CA VAL A 164 14.55 4.32 -3.78
C VAL A 164 13.95 2.96 -4.11
N ALA A 165 12.91 2.54 -3.35
CA ALA A 165 12.22 1.28 -3.60
C ALA A 165 11.56 1.24 -5.00
N GLY A 166 10.96 2.35 -5.44
CA GLY A 166 10.37 2.49 -6.77
C GLY A 166 11.39 2.36 -7.89
N LEU A 167 12.55 3.02 -7.76
CA LEU A 167 13.65 2.91 -8.74
C LEU A 167 14.20 1.48 -8.81
N MET A 168 14.37 0.81 -7.66
CA MET A 168 14.77 -0.59 -7.63
C MET A 168 13.75 -1.51 -8.32
N TYR A 169 12.46 -1.24 -8.11
CA TYR A 169 11.38 -1.98 -8.76
C TYR A 169 11.41 -1.79 -10.29
N LEU A 170 11.51 -0.56 -10.79
CA LEU A 170 11.60 -0.25 -12.22
C LEU A 170 12.80 -0.93 -12.88
N ARG A 171 13.97 -0.92 -12.23
CA ARG A 171 15.15 -1.65 -12.73
C ARG A 171 14.89 -3.16 -12.84
N SER A 172 14.13 -3.73 -11.89
CA SER A 172 13.79 -5.16 -11.90
C SER A 172 12.80 -5.50 -13.02
N VAL A 173 11.80 -4.65 -13.24
CA VAL A 173 10.84 -4.79 -14.34
C VAL A 173 11.55 -4.74 -15.70
N ARG A 174 12.42 -3.74 -15.92
CA ARG A 174 13.20 -3.62 -17.16
C ARG A 174 14.04 -4.86 -17.46
N ARG A 175 14.67 -5.46 -16.44
CA ARG A 175 15.46 -6.71 -16.60
C ARG A 175 14.60 -7.91 -17.00
N VAL A 176 13.35 -7.97 -16.53
CA VAL A 176 12.43 -9.07 -16.88
C VAL A 176 11.91 -8.91 -18.31
N LEU A 177 11.59 -7.70 -18.74
CA LEU A 177 11.11 -7.41 -20.08
C LEU A 177 12.22 -7.58 -21.12
N GLY A 178 13.43 -7.07 -20.89
CA GLY A 178 14.56 -7.20 -21.83
C GLY A 178 15.05 -8.64 -22.02
N ARG A 179 14.84 -9.55 -21.06
CA ARG A 179 15.14 -10.98 -21.23
C ARG A 179 14.08 -11.75 -22.05
N GLY A 180 12.93 -11.14 -22.32
CA GLY A 180 11.86 -11.74 -23.13
C GLY A 180 12.04 -11.51 -24.63
N GLU A 181 12.84 -10.53 -25.03
CA GLU A 181 13.12 -10.23 -26.45
C GLU A 181 14.24 -11.09 -27.06
N ASP A 182 15.06 -11.75 -26.19
CA ASP A 182 16.16 -12.61 -26.65
C ASP A 182 15.75 -14.10 -26.78
N ARG A 183 14.46 -14.42 -26.85
CA ARG A 183 13.92 -15.79 -27.06
C ARG A 183 12.87 -15.78 -28.17
#